data_7f91ec7adcfeb6ea515c0e63d7f95d41
#
_entry.id   7f91ec7adcfeb6ea515c0e63d7f95d41
#
_cell.length_a   1.000
_cell.length_b   1.000
_cell.length_c   1.000
_cell.angle_alpha   90.00
_cell.angle_beta   90.00
_cell.angle_gamma   90.00
#
_symmetry.space_group_name_H-M   'P 1'
#
loop_
_entity.id
_entity.type
_entity.pdbx_description
1 polymer ?
#
loop_
_entity_poly.entity_id
_entity_poly.type
_entity_poly.pdbx_seq_one_letter_code
_entity_poly.pdbx_strand_id
1 'polypeptide(L)' 'MKKIKYDKESDTLTIEFSEKPIDYAEEEGQIIIHFTKKDEPVLIEILDAKEFIINTLSSVITEKEIVFS' A
#
# COMPACT_ATOMS: atom_id res chain seq x y z
N MET A 1 -14.21 7.33 -2.36
CA MET A 1 -13.50 7.38 -3.62
C MET A 1 -12.03 7.11 -3.43
N LYS A 2 -11.45 6.24 -4.25
CA LYS A 2 -10.05 5.87 -4.09
C LYS A 2 -9.12 6.89 -4.73
N LYS A 3 -8.07 7.23 -4.02
CA LYS A 3 -7.02 8.09 -4.55
C LYS A 3 -5.70 7.41 -4.34
N ILE A 4 -4.85 7.46 -5.34
CA ILE A 4 -3.51 6.91 -5.25
C ILE A 4 -2.54 8.04 -5.47
N LYS A 5 -1.62 8.24 -4.51
CA LYS A 5 -0.61 9.27 -4.59
C LYS A 5 0.76 8.67 -4.35
N TYR A 6 1.73 9.15 -5.09
CA TYR A 6 3.11 8.76 -4.86
C TYR A 6 3.94 10.00 -4.56
N ASP A 7 4.60 9.99 -3.42
CA ASP A 7 5.51 11.07 -3.05
C ASP A 7 6.93 10.66 -3.40
N LYS A 8 7.45 11.31 -4.42
CA LYS A 8 8.76 11.00 -4.97
C LYS A 8 9.90 11.25 -3.98
N GLU A 9 9.79 12.27 -3.14
CA GLU A 9 10.83 12.61 -2.19
C GLU A 9 10.98 11.58 -1.08
N SER A 10 9.86 11.13 -0.54
CA SER A 10 9.88 10.14 0.54
C SER A 10 9.75 8.71 0.05
N ASP A 11 9.53 8.53 -1.25
CA ASP A 11 9.29 7.21 -1.84
C ASP A 11 8.15 6.50 -1.11
N THR A 12 7.06 7.23 -0.90
CA THR A 12 5.88 6.71 -0.20
C THR A 12 4.69 6.68 -1.12
N LEU A 13 4.05 5.52 -1.20
CA LEU A 13 2.83 5.35 -1.96
C LEU A 13 1.66 5.38 -0.99
N THR A 14 0.68 6.20 -1.27
CA THR A 14 -0.50 6.34 -0.43
C THR A 14 -1.74 5.98 -1.21
N ILE A 15 -2.56 5.11 -0.64
CA ILE A 15 -3.83 4.71 -1.24
C ILE A 15 -4.94 5.09 -0.28
N GLU A 16 -5.77 6.04 -0.68
CA GLU A 16 -6.88 6.52 0.14
C GLU A 16 -8.17 5.87 -0.32
N PHE A 17 -8.87 5.21 0.59
CA PHE A 17 -10.13 4.53 0.30
C PHE A 17 -11.35 5.35 0.63
N SER A 18 -11.26 6.20 1.63
CA SER A 18 -12.39 7.02 2.05
C SER A 18 -11.89 8.26 2.78
N GLU A 19 -12.83 9.15 3.09
CA GLU A 19 -12.53 10.37 3.84
C GLU A 19 -13.03 10.28 5.28
N LYS A 20 -13.35 9.06 5.72
CA LYS A 20 -13.82 8.83 7.08
C LYS A 20 -12.72 9.13 8.08
N PRO A 21 -13.08 9.51 9.30
CA PRO A 21 -12.09 9.81 10.34
C PRO A 21 -11.25 8.60 10.70
N ILE A 22 -9.96 8.82 10.84
CA ILE A 22 -9.02 7.78 11.24
C ILE A 22 -8.99 7.69 12.77
N ASP A 23 -9.11 6.47 13.27
CA ASP A 23 -9.08 6.22 14.71
C ASP A 23 -7.74 5.60 15.15
N TYR A 24 -7.24 4.65 14.39
CA TYR A 24 -5.99 3.99 14.72
C TYR A 24 -5.29 3.46 13.47
N ALA A 25 -4.06 3.05 13.63
CA ALA A 25 -3.27 2.50 12.53
C ALA A 25 -2.57 1.23 12.96
N GLU A 26 -2.37 0.32 12.01
CA GLU A 26 -1.58 -0.87 12.23
C GLU A 26 -0.40 -0.82 11.26
N GLU A 27 0.76 -1.17 11.77
CA GLU A 27 1.98 -1.14 10.98
C GLU A 27 2.56 -2.54 10.89
N GLU A 28 2.89 -2.95 9.68
CA GLU A 28 3.53 -4.24 9.46
C GLU A 28 4.55 -4.08 8.34
N GLY A 29 5.84 -4.17 8.73
CA GLY A 29 6.91 -3.95 7.78
C GLY A 29 6.83 -2.56 7.17
N GLN A 30 6.74 -2.51 5.87
CA GLN A 30 6.69 -1.25 5.12
C GLN A 30 5.28 -0.69 4.98
N ILE A 31 4.29 -1.39 5.47
CA ILE A 31 2.88 -1.02 5.26
C ILE A 31 2.27 -0.49 6.53
N ILE A 32 1.59 0.65 6.41
CA ILE A 32 0.84 1.25 7.51
C ILE A 32 -0.59 1.39 7.03
N ILE A 33 -1.52 0.78 7.75
CA ILE A 33 -2.95 0.86 7.39
C ILE A 33 -3.69 1.61 8.48
N HIS A 34 -4.40 2.65 8.07
CA HIS A 34 -5.19 3.49 8.97
C HIS A 34 -6.65 3.06 8.91
N PHE A 35 -7.26 2.92 10.06
CA PHE A 35 -8.63 2.41 10.19
C PHE A 35 -9.55 3.39 10.88
N THR A 36 -10.85 3.23 10.61
CA THR A 36 -11.89 3.94 11.37
C THR A 36 -12.08 3.21 12.71
N LYS A 37 -12.92 3.80 13.55
CA LYS A 37 -13.32 3.20 14.81
C LYS A 37 -14.02 1.85 14.62
N LYS A 38 -14.59 1.63 13.45
CA LYS A 38 -15.28 0.39 13.11
C LYS A 38 -14.42 -0.59 12.32
N ASP A 39 -13.11 -0.38 12.36
CA ASP A 39 -12.15 -1.24 11.69
C ASP A 39 -12.25 -1.25 10.15
N GLU A 40 -12.75 -0.16 9.58
CA GLU A 40 -12.78 -0.01 8.14
C GLU A 40 -11.50 0.67 7.67
N PRO A 41 -10.82 0.15 6.65
CA PRO A 41 -9.60 0.79 6.17
C PRO A 41 -9.92 2.13 5.49
N VAL A 42 -9.12 3.14 5.85
CA VAL A 42 -9.26 4.48 5.28
C VAL A 42 -8.10 4.80 4.36
N LEU A 43 -6.90 4.45 4.78
CA LEU A 43 -5.68 4.86 4.10
C LEU A 43 -4.59 3.81 4.28
N ILE A 44 -3.88 3.53 3.20
CA ILE A 44 -2.71 2.66 3.26
C ILE A 44 -1.50 3.47 2.82
N GLU A 45 -0.43 3.40 3.62
CA GLU A 45 0.84 4.01 3.26
C GLU A 45 1.87 2.90 3.07
N ILE A 46 2.59 2.95 1.98
CA ILE A 46 3.64 1.99 1.70
C ILE A 46 4.95 2.76 1.63
N LEU A 47 5.83 2.49 2.59
CA LEU A 47 7.14 3.11 2.67
C LEU A 47 8.12 2.37 1.79
N ASP A 48 9.13 3.08 1.28
CA ASP A 48 10.09 2.51 0.35
C ASP A 48 9.35 1.79 -0.79
N ALA A 49 8.42 2.52 -1.39
CA ALA A 49 7.46 1.94 -2.32
C ALA A 49 8.09 1.29 -3.56
N LYS A 50 9.17 1.86 -4.09
CA LYS A 50 9.83 1.27 -5.27
C LYS A 50 10.34 -0.12 -4.98
N GLU A 51 11.02 -0.28 -3.84
CA GLU A 51 11.56 -1.56 -3.44
C GLU A 51 10.44 -2.56 -3.18
N PHE A 52 9.39 -2.11 -2.51
CA PHE A 52 8.24 -2.95 -2.22
C PHE A 52 7.61 -3.50 -3.51
N ILE A 53 7.42 -2.63 -4.50
CA ILE A 53 6.81 -3.01 -5.76
C ILE A 53 7.69 -3.99 -6.53
N ILE A 54 8.99 -3.70 -6.60
CA ILE A 54 9.93 -4.57 -7.30
C ILE A 54 9.99 -5.95 -6.64
N ASN A 55 10.07 -6.01 -5.33
CA ASN A 55 10.11 -7.27 -4.61
C ASN A 55 8.83 -8.06 -4.77
N THR A 56 7.69 -7.39 -4.74
CA THR A 56 6.39 -8.02 -4.91
C THR A 56 6.24 -8.63 -6.30
N LEU A 57 6.62 -7.87 -7.33
CA LEU A 57 6.56 -8.36 -8.70
C LEU A 57 7.53 -9.53 -8.92
N SER A 58 8.74 -9.42 -8.38
CA SER A 58 9.73 -10.49 -8.47
C SER A 58 9.23 -11.77 -7.83
N SER A 59 8.58 -11.66 -6.69
CA SER A 59 8.02 -12.79 -5.99
C SER A 59 6.94 -13.49 -6.82
N VAL A 60 6.04 -12.71 -7.42
CA VAL A 60 4.97 -13.24 -8.26
C VAL A 60 5.54 -13.93 -9.49
N ILE A 61 6.52 -13.31 -10.13
CA ILE A 61 7.14 -13.90 -11.33
C ILE A 61 7.87 -15.20 -11.01
N THR A 62 8.52 -15.24 -9.85
CA THR A 62 9.27 -16.44 -9.43
C THR A 62 8.37 -17.61 -9.08
N GLU A 63 7.26 -17.33 -8.41
CA GLU A 63 6.34 -18.37 -7.96
C GLU A 63 5.43 -18.90 -9.06
N LYS A 64 5.16 -18.08 -10.05
CA LYS A 64 4.23 -18.45 -11.12
C LYS A 64 4.90 -18.31 -12.44
N GLU A 65 4.75 -19.32 -13.27
CA GLU A 65 5.21 -19.20 -14.64
C GLU A 65 4.25 -18.26 -15.35
N ILE A 66 4.70 -17.05 -15.57
CA ILE A 66 3.91 -16.07 -16.28
C ILE A 66 4.32 -16.12 -17.74
N VAL A 67 3.37 -16.47 -18.58
CA VAL A 67 3.61 -16.51 -20.02
C VAL A 67 2.99 -15.27 -20.64
N PHE A 68 3.82 -14.47 -21.25
CA PHE A 68 3.35 -13.30 -22.00
C PHE A 68 3.29 -13.70 -23.46
N SER A 69 2.12 -13.60 -24.02
CA SER A 69 1.92 -13.94 -25.43
C SER A 69 1.44 -12.75 -26.23
#